data_ceafc9035ea41a6f4a6bf5448635a737
#
_entry.id   ceafc9035ea41a6f4a6bf5448635a737
#
_cell.length_a   1.000
_cell.length_b   1.000
_cell.length_c   1.000
_cell.angle_alpha   90.00
_cell.angle_beta   90.00
_cell.angle_gamma   90.00
#
_symmetry.space_group_name_H-M   'P 1'
#
loop_
_entity.id
_entity.type
_entity.pdbx_description
1 polymer ?
#
loop_
_entity_poly.entity_id
_entity_poly.type
_entity_poly.pdbx_seq_one_letter_code
_entity_poly.pdbx_strand_id
1 'polypeptide(L)' 'MAKGKVRMIPSAVEEQQALPTRARRAVRRAVKQLAKAPHQGTYDEATNSWTIVFHHGQGILMYVATRTPPGLTILRIIHL' A
#
# COMPACT_ATOMS: atom_id res chain seq x y z
N MET A 1 13.07 -12.18 -12.74
CA MET A 1 11.87 -11.35 -12.86
C MET A 1 12.04 -10.05 -12.10
N ALA A 2 11.78 -8.96 -12.75
CA ALA A 2 11.88 -7.66 -12.10
C ALA A 2 10.73 -7.49 -11.11
N LYS A 3 11.05 -7.30 -9.84
CA LYS A 3 10.06 -6.87 -8.87
C LYS A 3 9.78 -5.39 -9.10
N GLY A 4 8.50 -5.00 -9.12
CA GLY A 4 8.14 -3.61 -9.20
C GLY A 4 8.67 -2.83 -8.00
N LYS A 5 9.05 -1.60 -8.23
CA LYS A 5 9.48 -0.72 -7.15
C LYS A 5 8.27 -0.27 -6.35
N VAL A 6 8.41 -0.21 -5.04
CA VAL A 6 7.39 0.36 -4.17
C VAL A 6 7.86 1.73 -3.70
N ARG A 7 7.03 2.73 -3.92
CA ARG A 7 7.27 4.10 -3.49
C ARG A 7 6.17 4.50 -2.52
N MET A 8 6.48 5.47 -1.69
CA MET A 8 5.52 6.00 -0.74
C MET A 8 5.61 7.52 -0.76
N ILE A 9 4.48 8.20 -0.98
CA ILE A 9 4.50 9.65 -0.96
C ILE A 9 4.78 10.17 0.45
N PRO A 10 5.29 11.41 0.61
CA PRO A 10 5.69 11.91 1.93
C PRO A 10 4.60 11.83 3.00
N SER A 11 3.35 12.15 2.66
CA SER A 11 2.27 12.06 3.63
C SER A 11 2.01 10.63 4.09
N ALA A 12 2.17 9.64 3.19
CA ALA A 12 2.04 8.23 3.55
C ALA A 12 3.18 7.78 4.47
N VAL A 13 4.39 8.29 4.23
CA VAL A 13 5.53 8.01 5.12
C VAL A 13 5.24 8.51 6.52
N GLU A 14 4.72 9.72 6.64
CA GLU A 14 4.34 10.30 7.93
C GLU A 14 3.25 9.46 8.60
N GLU A 15 2.24 9.04 7.85
CA GLU A 15 1.18 8.19 8.38
C GLU A 15 1.74 6.87 8.90
N GLN A 16 2.68 6.27 8.18
CA GLN A 16 3.33 5.03 8.61
C GLN A 16 4.12 5.23 9.90
N GLN A 17 4.90 6.31 9.98
CA GLN A 17 5.72 6.59 11.15
C GLN A 17 4.89 6.86 12.40
N ALA A 18 3.68 7.36 12.23
CA ALA A 18 2.78 7.62 13.35
C ALA A 18 2.11 6.34 13.90
N LEU A 19 2.26 5.21 13.22
CA LEU A 19 1.63 3.96 13.64
C LEU A 19 2.42 3.28 14.77
N PRO A 20 1.72 2.53 15.64
CA PRO A 20 2.39 1.65 16.59
C PRO A 20 3.24 0.61 15.86
N THR A 21 4.22 0.04 16.56
CA THR A 21 5.17 -0.91 15.97
C THR A 21 4.49 -2.09 15.28
N ARG A 22 3.44 -2.65 15.89
CA ARG A 22 2.72 -3.79 15.30
C ARG A 22 2.06 -3.42 13.97
N ALA A 23 1.46 -2.24 13.93
CA ALA A 23 0.80 -1.75 12.71
C ALA A 23 1.84 -1.48 11.61
N ARG A 24 3.00 -0.90 11.96
CA ARG A 24 4.07 -0.68 11.00
C ARG A 24 4.59 -1.98 10.40
N ARG A 25 4.71 -3.03 11.21
CA ARG A 25 5.11 -4.36 10.72
C ARG A 25 4.06 -4.92 9.77
N ALA A 26 2.78 -4.72 10.08
CA ALA A 26 1.70 -5.18 9.21
C ALA A 26 1.72 -4.44 7.87
N VAL A 27 2.02 -3.13 7.87
CA VAL A 27 2.18 -2.36 6.64
C VAL A 27 3.32 -2.94 5.80
N ARG A 28 4.47 -3.23 6.40
CA ARG A 28 5.61 -3.80 5.68
C ARG A 28 5.26 -5.13 5.02
N ARG A 29 4.53 -6.00 5.72
CA ARG A 29 4.10 -7.28 5.15
C ARG A 29 3.13 -7.07 4.00
N ALA A 30 2.18 -6.16 4.16
CA ALA A 30 1.22 -5.85 3.10
C ALA A 30 1.93 -5.31 1.86
N VAL A 31 2.89 -4.42 2.03
CA VAL A 31 3.67 -3.85 0.93
C VAL A 31 4.45 -4.95 0.20
N LYS A 32 5.05 -5.88 0.93
CA LYS A 32 5.76 -7.01 0.30
C LYS A 32 4.83 -7.87 -0.53
N GLN A 33 3.63 -8.14 -0.04
CA GLN A 33 2.64 -8.91 -0.78
C GLN A 33 2.19 -8.16 -2.03
N LEU A 34 1.96 -6.86 -1.92
CA LEU A 34 1.56 -6.04 -3.06
C LEU A 34 2.64 -5.98 -4.13
N ALA A 35 3.92 -5.96 -3.74
CA ALA A 35 5.02 -5.97 -4.70
C ALA A 35 5.00 -7.22 -5.57
N LYS A 36 4.50 -8.35 -5.03
CA LYS A 36 4.35 -9.60 -5.76
C LYS A 36 3.04 -9.67 -6.55
N ALA A 37 1.99 -9.05 -6.06
CA ALA A 37 0.64 -9.12 -6.65
C ALA A 37 -0.03 -7.76 -6.59
N PRO A 38 0.35 -6.80 -7.46
CA PRO A 38 -0.11 -5.41 -7.35
C PRO A 38 -1.60 -5.22 -7.60
N HIS A 39 -2.29 -6.20 -8.17
CA HIS A 39 -3.73 -6.10 -8.44
C HIS A 39 -4.56 -6.90 -7.43
N GLN A 40 -4.00 -7.17 -6.27
CA GLN A 40 -4.64 -7.95 -5.23
C GLN A 40 -5.79 -7.21 -4.54
N GLY A 41 -5.76 -5.89 -4.52
CA GLY A 41 -6.75 -5.08 -3.82
C GLY A 41 -8.02 -4.85 -4.62
N THR A 42 -8.85 -3.95 -4.11
CA THR A 42 -10.07 -3.50 -4.74
C THR A 42 -9.82 -2.21 -5.49
N TYR A 43 -10.17 -2.20 -6.79
CA TYR A 43 -9.99 -1.02 -7.63
C TYR A 43 -11.19 -0.09 -7.54
N ASP A 44 -10.94 1.21 -7.42
CA ASP A 44 -11.96 2.25 -7.42
C ASP A 44 -11.74 3.16 -8.64
N GLU A 45 -12.68 3.13 -9.57
CA GLU A 45 -12.61 3.94 -10.78
C GLU A 45 -12.67 5.44 -10.48
N ALA A 46 -13.44 5.84 -9.46
CA ALA A 46 -13.63 7.24 -9.13
C ALA A 46 -12.32 7.91 -8.73
N THR A 47 -11.46 7.20 -8.04
CA THR A 47 -10.17 7.73 -7.56
C THR A 47 -9.00 7.19 -8.38
N ASN A 48 -9.26 6.26 -9.31
CA ASN A 48 -8.22 5.57 -10.08
C ASN A 48 -7.14 4.98 -9.16
N SER A 49 -7.57 4.35 -8.09
CA SER A 49 -6.67 3.80 -7.09
C SER A 49 -7.15 2.45 -6.60
N TRP A 50 -6.27 1.76 -5.90
CA TRP A 50 -6.52 0.45 -5.31
C TRP A 50 -6.47 0.57 -3.80
N THR A 51 -7.26 -0.26 -3.13
CA THR A 51 -7.22 -0.35 -1.66
C THR A 51 -7.08 -1.80 -1.24
N ILE A 52 -6.32 -2.03 -0.18
CA ILE A 52 -6.32 -3.32 0.51
C ILE A 52 -6.51 -3.07 2.00
N VAL A 53 -7.10 -4.07 2.63
CA VAL A 53 -7.25 -4.11 4.07
C VAL A 53 -6.10 -4.91 4.64
N PHE A 54 -5.51 -4.45 5.73
CA PHE A 54 -4.43 -5.15 6.40
C PHE A 54 -4.64 -5.13 7.91
N HIS A 55 -3.79 -5.86 8.64
CA HIS A 55 -3.80 -5.92 10.10
C HIS A 55 -5.18 -6.29 10.65
N HIS A 56 -5.70 -7.44 10.16
CA HIS A 56 -7.00 -8.01 10.59
C HIS A 56 -8.18 -7.04 10.44
N GLY A 57 -8.17 -6.25 9.37
CA GLY A 57 -9.24 -5.31 9.08
C GLY A 57 -9.12 -3.97 9.77
N GLN A 58 -8.05 -3.74 10.52
CA GLN A 58 -7.87 -2.48 11.24
C GLN A 58 -7.18 -1.39 10.42
N GLY A 59 -6.62 -1.74 9.27
CA GLY A 59 -5.92 -0.80 8.44
C GLY A 59 -6.30 -0.90 6.98
N ILE A 60 -6.11 0.21 6.26
CA ILE A 60 -6.36 0.32 4.83
C ILE A 60 -5.14 0.98 4.19
N LEU A 61 -4.64 0.36 3.12
CA LEU A 61 -3.63 0.96 2.24
C LEU A 61 -4.30 1.38 0.95
N MET A 62 -4.10 2.63 0.56
CA MET A 62 -4.51 3.14 -0.75
C MET A 62 -3.27 3.31 -1.61
N TYR A 63 -3.29 2.76 -2.83
CA TYR A 63 -2.14 2.79 -3.71
C TYR A 63 -2.55 2.86 -5.16
N VAL A 64 -1.61 3.25 -6.02
CA VAL A 64 -1.74 3.15 -7.47
C VAL A 64 -0.67 2.19 -7.98
N ALA A 65 -1.02 1.45 -9.03
CA ALA A 65 -0.10 0.50 -9.65
C ALA A 65 0.17 0.91 -11.09
N THR A 66 1.44 0.86 -11.49
CA THR A 66 1.85 1.11 -12.86
C THR A 66 2.42 -0.15 -13.47
N ARG A 67 2.28 -0.31 -14.80
CA ARG A 67 2.77 -1.48 -15.52
C ARG A 67 4.13 -1.22 -16.18
N THR A 68 4.36 0.00 -16.62
CA THR A 68 5.55 0.34 -17.39
C THR A 68 6.11 1.70 -16.93
N PRO A 69 7.15 1.72 -16.12
CA PRO A 69 7.78 0.56 -15.45
C PRO A 69 6.89 -0.02 -14.35
N PRO A 70 7.01 -1.32 -14.03
CA PRO A 70 6.21 -1.89 -12.96
C PRO A 70 6.52 -1.21 -11.63
N GLY A 71 5.47 -0.90 -10.88
CA GLY A 71 5.66 -0.26 -9.59
C GLY A 71 4.37 0.04 -8.87
N LEU A 72 4.51 0.36 -7.60
CA LEU A 72 3.41 0.76 -6.73
C LEU A 72 3.77 2.08 -6.07
N THR A 73 2.77 2.94 -5.92
CA THR A 73 2.93 4.16 -5.11
C THR A 73 1.86 4.14 -4.03
N ILE A 74 2.28 4.12 -2.79
CA ILE A 74 1.38 4.16 -1.64
C ILE A 74 0.96 5.61 -1.42
N LEU A 75 -0.34 5.86 -1.46
CA LEU A 75 -0.91 7.21 -1.32
C LEU A 75 -1.38 7.50 0.08
N ARG A 76 -1.97 6.52 0.76
CA ARG A 76 -2.52 6.69 2.09
C ARG A 76 -2.32 5.42 2.90
N ILE A 77 -2.13 5.60 4.20
CA ILE A 77 -2.14 4.52 5.17
C ILE A 77 -3.08 4.95 6.29
N ILE A 78 -4.20 4.26 6.43
CA ILE A 78 -5.20 4.57 7.45
C ILE A 78 -5.27 3.41 8.43
N HIS A 79 -5.27 3.71 9.71
CA HIS A 79 -5.35 2.70 10.77
C HIS A 79 -6.31 3.18 11.85
N LEU A 80 -7.21 2.30 12.24
CA LEU A 80 -8.19 2.56 13.29
C LEU A 80 -7.58 2.47 14.69
#